data_978e7fe6cef5826333cdd96ba9f86b7f
#
_entry.id   978e7fe6cef5826333cdd96ba9f86b7f
#
_cell.length_a   1.000
_cell.length_b   1.000
_cell.length_c   1.000
_cell.angle_alpha   90.00
_cell.angle_beta   90.00
_cell.angle_gamma   90.00
#
_symmetry.space_group_name_H-M   'P 1'
#
loop_
_entity.id
_entity.type
_entity.pdbx_description
1 polymer ?
#
loop_
_entity_poly.entity_id
_entity_poly.type
_entity_poly.pdbx_seq_one_letter_code
_entity_poly.pdbx_strand_id
1 'polypeptide(L)'
;MGNTFGHLFRITTYGESHGGGVGVVIDGCPPLVEISEAEIQFELDRRRPGQSKITTPRKETDTCEILSGMFEGKTTGTPISILVRNKDARSQDYDEMVKTYRPSHADATYDAKYGIRNWQGGGRSSARETIGRVAAGAIAKKILHLFNRVEVIGYVKRIQDIEATVDSNTVTMAQVESNIVRCPDLTCAERMIDRIEAIGKEGDSIGGVVECVVRNVPKGLGSPVFDRLEADIAKGVMSLPATKGFEIGSGFAGTLLTGSEHNDEFYPDENGEIRTRTNRSGGTQGGISNGENIIIRVAFKPTATIRKEQNTVTQSGVETTLAAKGRHDPCVLPRAVPMVEAMVALVLCDHLLRHYGQCKVL
;
A
#
# COMPACT_ATOMS: atom_id res chain seq x y z
N MET A 1 15.30 -7.66 -10.15
CA MET A 1 14.83 -6.64 -11.09
C MET A 1 13.64 -5.91 -10.51
N GLY A 2 13.51 -4.59 -10.72
CA GLY A 2 12.60 -3.72 -9.95
C GLY A 2 11.09 -3.83 -10.24
N ASN A 3 10.63 -4.68 -11.15
CA ASN A 3 9.20 -4.86 -11.45
C ASN A 3 8.63 -6.19 -10.94
N THR A 4 9.46 -7.00 -10.29
CA THR A 4 9.09 -8.28 -9.68
C THR A 4 9.34 -8.21 -8.18
N PHE A 5 8.41 -8.70 -7.38
CA PHE A 5 8.45 -8.72 -5.92
C PHE A 5 7.99 -10.07 -5.39
N GLY A 6 8.57 -10.53 -4.27
CA GLY A 6 8.32 -11.84 -3.66
C GLY A 6 9.29 -12.93 -4.15
N HIS A 7 9.34 -14.04 -3.44
CA HIS A 7 10.18 -15.21 -3.73
C HIS A 7 9.36 -16.39 -4.24
N LEU A 8 8.43 -16.93 -3.44
CA LEU A 8 7.52 -18.02 -3.81
C LEU A 8 6.18 -17.45 -4.30
N PHE A 9 5.52 -16.58 -3.50
CA PHE A 9 4.38 -15.82 -3.99
C PHE A 9 4.91 -14.56 -4.68
N ARG A 10 5.10 -14.66 -5.95
CA ARG A 10 5.83 -13.65 -6.74
C ARG A 10 4.92 -12.91 -7.69
N ILE A 11 5.03 -11.59 -7.69
CA ILE A 11 4.29 -10.74 -8.61
C ILE A 11 5.21 -9.99 -9.56
N THR A 12 4.77 -9.82 -10.80
CA THR A 12 5.39 -8.92 -11.78
C THR A 12 4.34 -7.94 -12.29
N THR A 13 4.50 -6.63 -11.98
CA THR A 13 3.58 -5.59 -12.45
C THR A 13 4.05 -5.00 -13.77
N TYR A 14 3.09 -4.66 -14.65
CA TYR A 14 3.34 -4.09 -15.97
C TYR A 14 2.28 -3.05 -16.35
N GLY A 15 2.51 -2.37 -17.47
CA GLY A 15 1.60 -1.36 -18.00
C GLY A 15 1.83 0.04 -17.41
N GLU A 16 1.14 1.04 -17.95
CA GLU A 16 1.34 2.46 -17.68
C GLU A 16 0.03 3.22 -17.57
N SER A 17 0.06 4.40 -16.90
CA SER A 17 -1.15 5.15 -16.59
C SER A 17 -1.92 5.69 -17.82
N HIS A 18 -1.23 5.93 -18.92
CA HIS A 18 -1.78 6.40 -20.20
C HIS A 18 -1.46 5.46 -21.37
N GLY A 19 -1.08 4.20 -21.08
CA GLY A 19 -1.01 3.10 -22.05
C GLY A 19 -2.36 2.37 -22.17
N GLY A 20 -2.37 1.21 -22.79
CA GLY A 20 -3.57 0.37 -22.97
C GLY A 20 -4.18 -0.16 -21.67
N GLY A 21 -3.37 -0.31 -20.61
CA GLY A 21 -3.80 -0.80 -19.31
C GLY A 21 -2.64 -0.99 -18.35
N VAL A 22 -2.96 -1.44 -17.15
CA VAL A 22 -2.02 -1.89 -16.13
C VAL A 22 -2.42 -3.27 -15.66
N GLY A 23 -1.45 -4.10 -15.30
CA GLY A 23 -1.75 -5.46 -14.88
C GLY A 23 -0.66 -6.06 -14.01
N VAL A 24 -0.90 -7.30 -13.64
CA VAL A 24 0.01 -8.12 -12.84
C VAL A 24 -0.01 -9.55 -13.31
N VAL A 25 1.14 -10.18 -13.29
CA VAL A 25 1.29 -11.63 -13.35
C VAL A 25 1.68 -12.10 -11.95
N ILE A 26 0.94 -13.05 -11.41
CA ILE A 26 1.17 -13.67 -10.10
C ILE A 26 1.63 -15.11 -10.36
N ASP A 27 2.78 -15.47 -9.83
CA ASP A 27 3.36 -16.79 -9.90
C ASP A 27 3.53 -17.37 -8.50
N GLY A 28 3.38 -18.71 -8.36
CA GLY A 28 3.48 -19.41 -7.07
C GLY A 28 2.22 -19.32 -6.20
N CYS A 29 1.08 -18.92 -6.75
CA CYS A 29 -0.20 -19.04 -6.05
C CYS A 29 -0.56 -20.53 -5.89
N PRO A 30 -0.89 -21.02 -4.67
CA PRO A 30 -1.36 -22.39 -4.48
C PRO A 30 -2.59 -22.69 -5.33
N PRO A 31 -2.76 -23.95 -5.82
CA PRO A 31 -3.98 -24.36 -6.52
C PRO A 31 -5.16 -24.47 -5.55
N LEU A 32 -6.38 -24.55 -6.12
CA LEU A 32 -7.66 -24.76 -5.42
C LEU A 32 -8.09 -23.63 -4.48
N VAL A 33 -7.49 -22.47 -4.57
CA VAL A 33 -7.98 -21.28 -3.86
C VAL A 33 -9.21 -20.76 -4.61
N GLU A 34 -10.35 -20.77 -3.93
CA GLU A 34 -11.59 -20.18 -4.46
C GLU A 34 -11.50 -18.65 -4.39
N ILE A 35 -11.57 -17.99 -5.53
CA ILE A 35 -11.59 -16.53 -5.64
C ILE A 35 -12.32 -16.09 -6.90
N SER A 36 -13.05 -15.00 -6.79
CA SER A 36 -13.82 -14.41 -7.89
C SER A 36 -13.25 -13.04 -8.31
N GLU A 37 -13.57 -12.61 -9.52
CA GLU A 37 -13.30 -11.24 -9.97
C GLU A 37 -13.95 -10.20 -9.04
N ALA A 38 -15.12 -10.50 -8.47
CA ALA A 38 -15.82 -9.60 -7.56
C ALA A 38 -15.03 -9.36 -6.25
N GLU A 39 -14.36 -10.38 -5.71
CA GLU A 39 -13.51 -10.23 -4.51
C GLU A 39 -12.27 -9.37 -4.81
N ILE A 40 -11.66 -9.53 -5.97
CA ILE A 40 -10.54 -8.69 -6.42
C ILE A 40 -11.02 -7.27 -6.69
N GLN A 41 -12.18 -7.13 -7.35
CA GLN A 41 -12.79 -5.84 -7.66
C GLN A 41 -13.11 -5.02 -6.42
N PHE A 42 -13.57 -5.67 -5.34
CA PHE A 42 -13.81 -5.01 -4.06
C PHE A 42 -12.57 -4.26 -3.55
N GLU A 43 -11.41 -4.89 -3.58
CA GLU A 43 -10.15 -4.24 -3.17
C GLU A 43 -9.71 -3.15 -4.15
N LEU A 44 -9.93 -3.35 -5.45
CA LEU A 44 -9.65 -2.34 -6.47
C LEU A 44 -10.56 -1.12 -6.35
N ASP A 45 -11.83 -1.31 -5.99
CA ASP A 45 -12.79 -0.23 -5.76
C ASP A 45 -12.37 0.65 -4.57
N ARG A 46 -11.79 0.08 -3.53
CA ARG A 46 -11.21 0.81 -2.40
C ARG A 46 -10.00 1.67 -2.82
N ARG A 47 -9.28 1.25 -3.86
CA ARG A 47 -8.08 1.93 -4.39
C ARG A 47 -8.38 2.94 -5.49
N ARG A 48 -9.42 2.74 -6.32
CA ARG A 48 -9.69 3.51 -7.55
C ARG A 48 -9.75 5.02 -7.33
N PRO A 49 -9.48 5.84 -8.38
CA PRO A 49 -9.69 7.27 -8.33
C PRO A 49 -11.20 7.62 -8.37
N GLY A 50 -11.54 8.84 -7.99
CA GLY A 50 -12.91 9.36 -8.13
C GLY A 50 -13.96 8.73 -7.20
N GLN A 51 -13.53 8.14 -6.09
CA GLN A 51 -14.42 7.47 -5.15
C GLN A 51 -15.11 8.42 -4.16
N SER A 52 -14.60 9.64 -3.99
CA SER A 52 -15.17 10.62 -3.06
C SER A 52 -14.73 12.04 -3.41
N LYS A 53 -15.36 13.04 -2.74
CA LYS A 53 -15.04 14.47 -2.89
C LYS A 53 -13.63 14.86 -2.42
N ILE A 54 -12.99 14.05 -1.57
CA ILE A 54 -11.62 14.27 -1.06
C ILE A 54 -10.54 13.54 -1.88
N THR A 55 -10.92 12.90 -2.98
CA THR A 55 -9.99 12.23 -3.92
C THR A 55 -10.02 12.91 -5.27
N THR A 56 -9.11 12.52 -6.16
CA THR A 56 -9.05 13.05 -7.53
C THR A 56 -10.39 12.91 -8.25
N PRO A 57 -10.81 13.93 -9.04
CA PRO A 57 -12.04 13.85 -9.83
C PRO A 57 -11.92 12.96 -11.09
N ARG A 58 -10.76 12.33 -11.34
CA ARG A 58 -10.60 11.33 -12.40
C ARG A 58 -11.56 10.16 -12.14
N LYS A 59 -12.29 9.71 -13.17
CA LYS A 59 -13.23 8.60 -13.06
C LYS A 59 -12.72 7.38 -13.81
N GLU A 60 -12.40 6.33 -13.09
CA GLU A 60 -12.04 5.03 -13.64
C GLU A 60 -12.83 3.95 -12.90
N THR A 61 -13.29 2.95 -13.61
CA THR A 61 -13.99 1.80 -13.02
C THR A 61 -13.00 0.80 -12.45
N ASP A 62 -11.74 0.83 -12.95
CA ASP A 62 -10.68 -0.13 -12.62
C ASP A 62 -11.15 -1.60 -12.67
N THR A 63 -12.05 -1.89 -13.63
CA THR A 63 -12.61 -3.24 -13.82
C THR A 63 -11.51 -4.22 -14.18
N CYS A 64 -11.36 -5.26 -13.37
CA CYS A 64 -10.34 -6.29 -13.59
C CYS A 64 -10.86 -7.38 -14.55
N GLU A 65 -9.94 -7.93 -15.32
CA GLU A 65 -10.12 -9.08 -16.19
C GLU A 65 -9.07 -10.13 -15.78
N ILE A 66 -9.51 -11.34 -15.41
CA ILE A 66 -8.59 -12.46 -15.16
C ILE A 66 -8.38 -13.21 -16.48
N LEU A 67 -7.13 -13.22 -16.98
CA LEU A 67 -6.81 -13.77 -18.29
C LEU A 67 -6.28 -15.20 -18.24
N SER A 68 -5.78 -15.66 -17.10
CA SER A 68 -5.20 -17.01 -16.94
C SER A 68 -5.13 -17.42 -15.47
N GLY A 69 -4.82 -18.70 -15.21
CA GLY A 69 -4.55 -19.23 -13.89
C GLY A 69 -5.79 -19.59 -13.07
N MET A 70 -6.99 -19.54 -13.68
CA MET A 70 -8.26 -19.88 -13.04
C MET A 70 -9.02 -20.92 -13.86
N PHE A 71 -9.68 -21.84 -13.18
CA PHE A 71 -10.63 -22.78 -13.75
C PHE A 71 -11.76 -23.09 -12.75
N GLU A 72 -13.01 -23.00 -13.19
CA GLU A 72 -14.21 -23.21 -12.36
C GLU A 72 -14.18 -22.44 -11.01
N GLY A 73 -13.73 -21.17 -11.04
CA GLY A 73 -13.68 -20.30 -9.86
C GLY A 73 -12.52 -20.59 -8.90
N LYS A 74 -11.57 -21.47 -9.27
CA LYS A 74 -10.42 -21.86 -8.45
C LYS A 74 -9.11 -21.59 -9.17
N THR A 75 -8.08 -21.29 -8.39
CA THR A 75 -6.71 -21.18 -8.91
C THR A 75 -6.19 -22.54 -9.36
N THR A 76 -5.38 -22.57 -10.42
CA THR A 76 -4.84 -23.79 -11.00
C THR A 76 -3.40 -24.12 -10.59
N GLY A 77 -2.74 -23.22 -9.81
CA GLY A 77 -1.31 -23.32 -9.50
C GLY A 77 -0.39 -22.83 -10.63
N THR A 78 -0.97 -22.40 -11.77
CA THR A 78 -0.24 -21.80 -12.88
C THR A 78 -0.29 -20.28 -12.80
N PRO A 79 0.53 -19.52 -13.56
CA PRO A 79 0.52 -18.04 -13.47
C PRO A 79 -0.85 -17.42 -13.69
N ILE A 80 -1.26 -16.56 -12.74
CA ILE A 80 -2.49 -15.78 -12.83
C ILE A 80 -2.14 -14.42 -13.44
N SER A 81 -2.80 -14.08 -14.55
CA SER A 81 -2.66 -12.77 -15.19
C SER A 81 -3.93 -11.97 -14.99
N ILE A 82 -3.79 -10.76 -14.43
CA ILE A 82 -4.90 -9.81 -14.23
C ILE A 82 -4.59 -8.53 -14.99
N LEU A 83 -5.56 -8.03 -15.73
CA LEU A 83 -5.47 -6.80 -16.53
C LEU A 83 -6.59 -5.84 -16.12
N VAL A 84 -6.26 -4.56 -16.02
CA VAL A 84 -7.20 -3.44 -15.91
C VAL A 84 -6.95 -2.46 -17.03
N ARG A 85 -7.92 -2.24 -17.90
CA ARG A 85 -7.81 -1.33 -19.04
C ARG A 85 -7.95 0.12 -18.62
N ASN A 86 -7.20 1.01 -19.24
CA ASN A 86 -7.34 2.46 -19.06
C ASN A 86 -8.51 2.97 -19.93
N LYS A 87 -9.44 3.73 -19.31
CA LYS A 87 -10.62 4.30 -20.00
C LYS A 87 -10.64 5.83 -20.02
N ASP A 88 -10.12 6.50 -18.98
CA ASP A 88 -10.13 7.97 -18.83
C ASP A 88 -8.69 8.55 -18.83
N ALA A 89 -7.92 8.27 -19.89
CA ALA A 89 -6.59 8.83 -20.11
C ALA A 89 -6.69 10.11 -20.94
N ARG A 90 -6.30 11.26 -20.37
CA ARG A 90 -6.31 12.58 -21.02
C ARG A 90 -4.89 13.11 -21.13
N SER A 91 -4.20 12.79 -22.21
CA SER A 91 -2.80 13.17 -22.42
C SER A 91 -2.60 14.69 -22.50
N GLN A 92 -3.57 15.43 -23.00
CA GLN A 92 -3.52 16.91 -23.14
C GLN A 92 -3.37 17.64 -21.80
N ASP A 93 -3.81 17.05 -20.68
CA ASP A 93 -3.64 17.63 -19.33
C ASP A 93 -2.16 17.74 -18.90
N TYR A 94 -1.22 17.18 -19.69
CA TYR A 94 0.21 17.07 -19.34
C TYR A 94 1.14 17.79 -20.33
N ASP A 95 0.64 18.55 -21.29
CA ASP A 95 1.44 19.20 -22.34
C ASP A 95 2.52 20.15 -21.79
N GLU A 96 2.23 20.88 -20.71
CA GLU A 96 3.19 21.75 -20.03
C GLU A 96 4.34 20.95 -19.37
N MET A 97 4.09 19.68 -19.05
CA MET A 97 5.05 18.79 -18.40
C MET A 97 5.99 18.09 -19.39
N VAL A 98 5.79 18.30 -20.71
CA VAL A 98 6.70 17.74 -21.73
C VAL A 98 8.12 18.25 -21.52
N LYS A 99 8.27 19.56 -21.28
CA LYS A 99 9.56 20.24 -21.18
C LYS A 99 9.94 20.67 -19.77
N THR A 100 9.01 20.59 -18.79
CA THR A 100 9.20 21.11 -17.45
C THR A 100 9.09 19.99 -16.43
N TYR A 101 9.95 20.00 -15.40
CA TYR A 101 9.90 19.02 -14.33
C TYR A 101 8.96 19.45 -13.21
N ARG A 102 8.12 18.55 -12.74
CA ARG A 102 7.30 18.77 -11.54
C ARG A 102 8.17 18.69 -10.29
N PRO A 103 8.14 19.69 -9.41
CA PRO A 103 8.86 19.62 -8.14
C PRO A 103 8.50 18.37 -7.33
N SER A 104 9.50 17.69 -6.79
CA SER A 104 9.34 16.45 -5.99
C SER A 104 8.67 15.26 -6.71
N HIS A 105 8.42 15.34 -8.01
CA HIS A 105 7.98 14.21 -8.84
C HIS A 105 9.17 13.44 -9.42
N ALA A 106 8.93 12.26 -9.98
CA ALA A 106 9.96 11.40 -10.57
C ALA A 106 10.50 11.88 -11.95
N ASP A 107 10.03 13.00 -12.47
CA ASP A 107 10.29 13.43 -13.85
C ASP A 107 11.80 13.50 -14.17
N ALA A 108 12.56 14.30 -13.40
CA ALA A 108 13.99 14.49 -13.62
C ALA A 108 14.80 13.22 -13.36
N THR A 109 14.41 12.43 -12.35
CA THR A 109 15.11 11.19 -11.99
C THR A 109 14.89 10.07 -13.01
N TYR A 110 13.72 10.03 -13.68
CA TYR A 110 13.48 9.09 -14.78
C TYR A 110 14.27 9.48 -16.02
N ASP A 111 14.33 10.75 -16.38
CA ASP A 111 15.16 11.23 -17.49
C ASP A 111 16.66 10.94 -17.22
N ALA A 112 17.13 11.23 -16.01
CA ALA A 112 18.52 10.95 -15.62
C ALA A 112 18.88 9.45 -15.66
N LYS A 113 17.93 8.58 -15.31
CA LYS A 113 18.17 7.13 -15.24
C LYS A 113 18.01 6.43 -16.58
N TYR A 114 16.93 6.77 -17.31
CA TYR A 114 16.52 6.04 -18.51
C TYR A 114 16.75 6.79 -19.82
N GLY A 115 17.10 8.09 -19.75
CA GLY A 115 17.23 8.96 -20.92
C GLY A 115 15.90 9.36 -21.56
N ILE A 116 14.79 8.81 -21.07
CA ILE A 116 13.44 9.07 -21.54
C ILE A 116 12.43 8.86 -20.40
N ARG A 117 11.37 9.64 -20.37
CA ARG A 117 10.23 9.46 -19.48
C ARG A 117 8.91 9.50 -20.23
N ASN A 118 7.92 8.79 -19.74
CA ASN A 118 6.55 8.97 -20.16
C ASN A 118 5.96 10.17 -19.40
N TRP A 119 5.92 11.34 -20.04
CA TRP A 119 5.36 12.56 -19.46
C TRP A 119 3.83 12.51 -19.33
N GLN A 120 3.16 11.66 -20.12
CA GLN A 120 1.70 11.45 -20.09
C GLN A 120 1.32 10.73 -18.79
N GLY A 121 0.97 11.50 -17.76
CA GLY A 121 0.58 10.97 -16.45
C GLY A 121 1.68 10.25 -15.65
N GLY A 122 2.94 10.33 -16.10
CA GLY A 122 4.10 9.79 -15.38
C GLY A 122 4.37 8.29 -15.59
N GLY A 123 3.67 7.62 -16.52
CA GLY A 123 3.92 6.22 -16.87
C GLY A 123 3.93 5.28 -15.66
N ARG A 124 5.04 4.56 -15.46
CA ARG A 124 5.26 3.64 -14.32
C ARG A 124 5.46 4.36 -12.98
N SER A 125 5.80 5.66 -12.96
CA SER A 125 5.90 6.43 -11.71
C SER A 125 4.53 6.87 -11.14
N SER A 126 3.46 6.63 -11.89
CA SER A 126 2.09 6.93 -11.46
C SER A 126 1.60 5.95 -10.40
N ALA A 127 0.81 6.46 -9.44
CA ALA A 127 0.11 5.62 -8.47
C ALA A 127 -0.86 4.59 -9.11
N ARG A 128 -1.15 4.70 -10.41
CA ARG A 128 -1.96 3.73 -11.13
C ARG A 128 -1.30 2.33 -11.21
N GLU A 129 0.02 2.27 -11.16
CA GLU A 129 0.80 1.03 -11.10
C GLU A 129 0.37 0.14 -9.93
N THR A 130 -0.07 0.72 -8.82
CA THR A 130 -0.51 -0.01 -7.63
C THR A 130 -1.77 -0.87 -7.84
N ILE A 131 -2.50 -0.72 -8.95
CA ILE A 131 -3.60 -1.62 -9.35
C ILE A 131 -3.12 -3.07 -9.33
N GLY A 132 -1.98 -3.37 -9.96
CA GLY A 132 -1.44 -4.72 -10.00
C GLY A 132 -1.10 -5.26 -8.60
N ARG A 133 -0.60 -4.40 -7.72
CA ARG A 133 -0.29 -4.79 -6.33
C ARG A 133 -1.55 -5.08 -5.53
N VAL A 134 -2.58 -4.25 -5.66
CA VAL A 134 -3.86 -4.43 -4.94
C VAL A 134 -4.60 -5.66 -5.45
N ALA A 135 -4.62 -5.89 -6.75
CA ALA A 135 -5.22 -7.09 -7.33
C ALA A 135 -4.55 -8.38 -6.83
N ALA A 136 -3.21 -8.43 -6.82
CA ALA A 136 -2.47 -9.56 -6.27
C ALA A 136 -2.61 -9.65 -4.74
N GLY A 137 -2.67 -8.51 -4.05
CA GLY A 137 -2.92 -8.42 -2.61
C GLY A 137 -4.27 -9.01 -2.19
N ALA A 138 -5.31 -8.87 -3.02
CA ALA A 138 -6.62 -9.49 -2.77
C ALA A 138 -6.50 -11.03 -2.70
N ILE A 139 -5.76 -11.63 -3.62
CA ILE A 139 -5.49 -13.09 -3.62
C ILE A 139 -4.65 -13.48 -2.40
N ALA A 140 -3.61 -12.71 -2.07
CA ALA A 140 -2.78 -12.94 -0.90
C ALA A 140 -3.59 -12.87 0.41
N LYS A 141 -4.47 -11.86 0.58
CA LYS A 141 -5.40 -11.77 1.72
C LYS A 141 -6.31 -13.00 1.82
N LYS A 142 -6.83 -13.49 0.68
CA LYS A 142 -7.68 -14.69 0.63
C LYS A 142 -6.92 -15.92 1.12
N ILE A 143 -5.69 -16.14 0.65
CA ILE A 143 -4.83 -17.26 1.08
C ILE A 143 -4.57 -17.18 2.59
N LEU A 144 -4.16 -16.02 3.08
CA LEU A 144 -3.88 -15.78 4.50
C LEU A 144 -5.12 -16.03 5.38
N HIS A 145 -6.30 -15.58 4.92
CA HIS A 145 -7.54 -15.81 5.64
C HIS A 145 -7.93 -17.30 5.68
N LEU A 146 -7.81 -18.00 4.57
CA LEU A 146 -8.09 -19.45 4.51
C LEU A 146 -7.14 -20.26 5.40
N PHE A 147 -5.90 -19.81 5.51
CA PHE A 147 -4.88 -20.51 6.29
C PHE A 147 -5.09 -20.42 7.81
N ASN A 148 -5.22 -19.22 8.36
CA ASN A 148 -5.33 -18.98 9.82
C ASN A 148 -6.25 -17.81 10.17
N ARG A 149 -7.22 -17.49 9.31
CA ARG A 149 -8.09 -16.31 9.46
C ARG A 149 -7.30 -15.02 9.71
N VAL A 150 -6.11 -14.92 9.09
CA VAL A 150 -5.29 -13.71 9.17
C VAL A 150 -6.08 -12.55 8.61
N GLU A 151 -6.14 -11.46 9.37
CA GLU A 151 -6.80 -10.21 8.99
C GLU A 151 -5.75 -9.12 8.78
N VAL A 152 -5.84 -8.41 7.66
CA VAL A 152 -4.97 -7.27 7.35
C VAL A 152 -5.87 -6.05 7.22
N ILE A 153 -5.80 -5.13 8.17
CA ILE A 153 -6.67 -3.96 8.27
C ILE A 153 -5.82 -2.70 8.34
N GLY A 154 -5.90 -1.88 7.30
CA GLY A 154 -5.29 -0.56 7.26
C GLY A 154 -6.31 0.54 7.51
N TYR A 155 -5.87 1.67 8.04
CA TYR A 155 -6.68 2.86 8.23
C TYR A 155 -5.85 4.14 8.26
N VAL A 156 -6.50 5.26 8.03
CA VAL A 156 -5.84 6.57 8.16
C VAL A 156 -5.72 6.90 9.65
N LYS A 157 -4.48 6.91 10.13
CA LYS A 157 -4.13 7.23 11.51
C LYS A 157 -3.97 8.73 11.73
N ARG A 158 -3.41 9.43 10.75
CA ARG A 158 -3.12 10.87 10.87
C ARG A 158 -3.19 11.57 9.52
N ILE A 159 -3.78 12.76 9.51
CA ILE A 159 -3.70 13.73 8.42
C ILE A 159 -3.09 15.01 9.01
N GLN A 160 -1.91 15.40 8.54
CA GLN A 160 -1.12 16.53 9.06
C GLN A 160 -0.93 16.40 10.59
N ASP A 161 -1.57 17.26 11.38
CA ASP A 161 -1.56 17.29 12.85
C ASP A 161 -2.81 16.68 13.51
N ILE A 162 -3.79 16.24 12.70
CA ILE A 162 -5.00 15.59 13.20
C ILE A 162 -4.71 14.09 13.32
N GLU A 163 -4.57 13.60 14.54
CA GLU A 163 -4.27 12.21 14.84
C GLU A 163 -5.45 11.52 15.54
N ALA A 164 -5.83 10.36 15.03
CA ALA A 164 -6.90 9.53 15.54
C ALA A 164 -6.41 8.61 16.67
N THR A 165 -7.30 8.35 17.64
CA THR A 165 -7.08 7.30 18.65
C THR A 165 -7.85 6.06 18.25
N VAL A 166 -7.14 4.99 17.91
CA VAL A 166 -7.73 3.73 17.43
C VAL A 166 -7.14 2.58 18.24
N ASP A 167 -7.99 1.70 18.76
CA ASP A 167 -7.54 0.44 19.36
C ASP A 167 -7.26 -0.57 18.25
N SER A 168 -5.98 -0.88 18.05
CA SER A 168 -5.49 -1.83 17.06
C SER A 168 -5.99 -3.27 17.28
N ASN A 169 -6.42 -3.63 18.50
CA ASN A 169 -6.91 -4.97 18.79
C ASN A 169 -8.34 -5.20 18.31
N THR A 170 -9.15 -4.14 18.25
CA THR A 170 -10.60 -4.26 18.02
C THR A 170 -11.08 -3.59 16.74
N VAL A 171 -10.27 -2.77 16.08
CA VAL A 171 -10.66 -2.09 14.82
C VAL A 171 -11.12 -3.09 13.77
N THR A 172 -12.21 -2.76 13.06
CA THR A 172 -12.80 -3.60 12.02
C THR A 172 -12.80 -2.92 10.65
N MET A 173 -12.84 -3.72 9.59
CA MET A 173 -13.01 -3.21 8.22
C MET A 173 -14.28 -2.37 8.08
N ALA A 174 -15.37 -2.75 8.74
CA ALA A 174 -16.64 -2.00 8.72
C ALA A 174 -16.45 -0.59 9.30
N GLN A 175 -15.71 -0.43 10.39
CA GLN A 175 -15.38 0.89 10.97
C GLN A 175 -14.50 1.71 10.03
N VAL A 176 -13.52 1.09 9.39
CA VAL A 176 -12.63 1.75 8.42
C VAL A 176 -13.42 2.28 7.21
N GLU A 177 -14.26 1.45 6.61
CA GLU A 177 -15.04 1.82 5.42
C GLU A 177 -16.31 2.64 5.75
N SER A 178 -16.58 2.97 7.02
CA SER A 178 -17.75 3.76 7.42
C SER A 178 -17.70 5.21 6.94
N ASN A 179 -16.55 5.71 6.52
CA ASN A 179 -16.37 7.08 6.04
C ASN A 179 -15.35 7.18 4.91
N ILE A 180 -15.40 8.28 4.16
CA ILE A 180 -14.60 8.48 2.94
C ILE A 180 -13.11 8.70 3.18
N VAL A 181 -12.68 9.04 4.41
CA VAL A 181 -11.25 9.19 4.76
C VAL A 181 -10.65 7.90 5.30
N ARG A 182 -11.47 6.88 5.59
CA ARG A 182 -11.03 5.59 6.16
C ARG A 182 -10.35 5.73 7.52
N CYS A 183 -10.92 6.56 8.38
CA CYS A 183 -10.49 6.72 9.76
C CYS A 183 -11.56 6.16 10.71
N PRO A 184 -11.26 5.16 11.57
CA PRO A 184 -12.23 4.56 12.48
C PRO A 184 -12.74 5.50 13.59
N ASP A 185 -11.95 6.52 13.95
CA ASP A 185 -12.35 7.58 14.88
C ASP A 185 -13.20 8.62 14.13
N LEU A 186 -14.51 8.56 14.31
CA LEU A 186 -15.45 9.39 13.56
C LEU A 186 -15.26 10.89 13.79
N THR A 187 -14.92 11.30 15.02
CA THR A 187 -14.67 12.73 15.35
C THR A 187 -13.41 13.22 14.61
N CYS A 188 -12.34 12.44 14.59
CA CYS A 188 -11.16 12.77 13.82
C CYS A 188 -11.42 12.68 12.31
N ALA A 189 -12.24 11.72 11.86
CA ALA A 189 -12.59 11.57 10.45
C ALA A 189 -13.25 12.83 9.86
N GLU A 190 -14.20 13.43 10.56
CA GLU A 190 -14.84 14.68 10.14
C GLU A 190 -13.81 15.82 10.00
N ARG A 191 -12.97 16.02 11.01
CA ARG A 191 -11.91 17.04 10.99
C ARG A 191 -10.89 16.79 9.86
N MET A 192 -10.51 15.54 9.61
CA MET A 192 -9.62 15.15 8.53
C MET A 192 -10.24 15.44 7.16
N ILE A 193 -11.52 15.14 6.97
CA ILE A 193 -12.27 15.42 5.73
C ILE A 193 -12.29 16.92 5.46
N ASP A 194 -12.68 17.73 6.45
CA ASP A 194 -12.75 19.19 6.34
C ASP A 194 -11.37 19.77 5.99
N ARG A 195 -10.31 19.27 6.62
CA ARG A 195 -8.94 19.72 6.36
C ARG A 195 -8.49 19.40 4.93
N ILE A 196 -8.78 18.18 4.43
CA ILE A 196 -8.45 17.79 3.06
C ILE A 196 -9.22 18.65 2.05
N GLU A 197 -10.50 18.93 2.30
CA GLU A 197 -11.31 19.80 1.43
C GLU A 197 -10.78 21.23 1.40
N ALA A 198 -10.39 21.78 2.55
CA ALA A 198 -9.83 23.13 2.63
C ALA A 198 -8.54 23.23 1.78
N ILE A 199 -7.61 22.31 1.96
CA ILE A 199 -6.35 22.25 1.19
C ILE A 199 -6.62 22.05 -0.31
N GLY A 200 -7.57 21.20 -0.67
CA GLY A 200 -7.96 20.97 -2.07
C GLY A 200 -8.53 22.23 -2.74
N LYS A 201 -9.32 23.06 -2.00
CA LYS A 201 -9.82 24.34 -2.47
C LYS A 201 -8.68 25.35 -2.70
N GLU A 202 -7.64 25.31 -1.88
CA GLU A 202 -6.43 26.14 -2.04
C GLU A 202 -5.55 25.70 -3.23
N GLY A 203 -5.86 24.57 -3.86
CA GLY A 203 -5.05 24.00 -4.94
C GLY A 203 -3.77 23.32 -4.46
N ASP A 204 -3.69 22.94 -3.19
CA ASP A 204 -2.55 22.31 -2.55
C ASP A 204 -2.82 20.84 -2.20
N SER A 205 -1.89 20.20 -1.53
CA SER A 205 -1.99 18.80 -1.09
C SER A 205 -1.47 18.61 0.33
N ILE A 206 -1.88 17.53 0.97
CA ILE A 206 -1.58 17.20 2.35
C ILE A 206 -1.22 15.73 2.51
N GLY A 207 -0.28 15.43 3.39
CA GLY A 207 0.17 14.09 3.73
C GLY A 207 -0.35 13.62 5.09
N GLY A 208 0.14 12.48 5.52
CA GLY A 208 -0.22 11.89 6.81
C GLY A 208 0.35 10.49 7.00
N VAL A 209 -0.31 9.69 7.83
CA VAL A 209 0.12 8.34 8.23
C VAL A 209 -1.02 7.35 8.06
N VAL A 210 -0.73 6.23 7.40
CA VAL A 210 -1.57 5.02 7.40
C VAL A 210 -0.99 4.08 8.46
N GLU A 211 -1.83 3.58 9.36
CA GLU A 211 -1.50 2.47 10.25
C GLU A 211 -2.15 1.20 9.69
N CYS A 212 -1.44 0.08 9.77
CA CYS A 212 -1.94 -1.23 9.36
C CYS A 212 -1.68 -2.24 10.48
N VAL A 213 -2.72 -2.95 10.83
CA VAL A 213 -2.71 -4.01 11.84
C VAL A 213 -2.93 -5.35 11.15
N VAL A 214 -2.13 -6.34 11.50
CA VAL A 214 -2.36 -7.72 11.10
C VAL A 214 -2.61 -8.58 12.32
N ARG A 215 -3.74 -9.27 12.32
CA ARG A 215 -4.14 -10.18 13.41
C ARG A 215 -4.05 -11.64 12.98
N ASN A 216 -3.96 -12.52 13.95
CA ASN A 216 -3.90 -13.98 13.75
C ASN A 216 -2.70 -14.44 12.93
N VAL A 217 -1.60 -13.71 12.99
CA VAL A 217 -0.37 -14.08 12.28
C VAL A 217 0.25 -15.30 12.98
N PRO A 218 0.53 -16.40 12.27
CA PRO A 218 1.21 -17.53 12.87
C PRO A 218 2.63 -17.16 13.31
N LYS A 219 3.12 -17.78 14.36
CA LYS A 219 4.52 -17.67 14.78
C LYS A 219 5.44 -18.26 13.70
N GLY A 220 6.63 -17.67 13.52
CA GLY A 220 7.66 -18.25 12.68
C GLY A 220 7.80 -17.67 11.28
N LEU A 221 7.03 -16.67 10.89
CA LEU A 221 7.19 -15.99 9.60
C LEU A 221 8.34 -15.01 9.65
N GLY A 222 9.23 -15.10 8.69
CA GLY A 222 10.46 -14.32 8.59
C GLY A 222 11.66 -15.24 8.37
N SER A 223 12.65 -14.81 7.60
CA SER A 223 13.85 -15.59 7.27
C SER A 223 15.13 -14.77 7.50
N PRO A 224 15.52 -14.55 8.77
CA PRO A 224 16.77 -13.88 9.07
C PRO A 224 17.96 -14.58 8.39
N VAL A 225 19.08 -13.87 8.11
CA VAL A 225 19.42 -12.55 8.65
C VAL A 225 18.81 -11.40 7.83
N PHE A 226 18.82 -11.46 6.48
CA PHE A 226 18.44 -10.33 5.63
C PHE A 226 16.94 -10.24 5.34
N ASP A 227 16.26 -11.39 5.20
CA ASP A 227 14.82 -11.45 4.94
C ASP A 227 14.02 -11.48 6.26
N ARG A 228 14.33 -10.58 7.19
CA ARG A 228 13.50 -10.34 8.37
C ARG A 228 12.11 -9.90 7.94
N LEU A 229 11.08 -10.36 8.64
CA LEU A 229 9.70 -10.04 8.27
C LEU A 229 9.45 -8.53 8.19
N GLU A 230 9.88 -7.79 9.20
CA GLU A 230 9.76 -6.32 9.23
C GLU A 230 10.58 -5.63 8.12
N ALA A 231 11.72 -6.19 7.72
CA ALA A 231 12.54 -5.64 6.65
C ALA A 231 11.86 -5.80 5.28
N ASP A 232 11.27 -6.96 5.01
CA ASP A 232 10.53 -7.20 3.77
C ASP A 232 9.21 -6.41 3.72
N ILE A 233 8.51 -6.26 4.87
CA ILE A 233 7.34 -5.38 4.97
C ILE A 233 7.77 -3.93 4.67
N ALA A 234 8.84 -3.44 5.31
CA ALA A 234 9.36 -2.09 5.06
C ALA A 234 9.72 -1.89 3.58
N LYS A 235 10.45 -2.82 2.96
CA LYS A 235 10.76 -2.81 1.52
C LYS A 235 9.50 -2.74 0.67
N GLY A 236 8.49 -3.55 1.00
CA GLY A 236 7.21 -3.60 0.30
C GLY A 236 6.51 -2.24 0.34
N VAL A 237 6.23 -1.72 1.53
CA VAL A 237 5.46 -0.48 1.70
C VAL A 237 6.26 0.77 1.28
N MET A 238 7.58 0.80 1.49
CA MET A 238 8.43 1.90 1.04
C MET A 238 8.60 1.96 -0.49
N SER A 239 8.23 0.91 -1.21
CA SER A 239 8.16 0.91 -2.67
C SER A 239 6.88 1.56 -3.23
N LEU A 240 5.91 1.89 -2.39
CA LEU A 240 4.69 2.60 -2.78
C LEU A 240 4.99 4.07 -3.12
N PRO A 241 4.27 4.67 -4.08
CA PRO A 241 4.39 6.10 -4.36
C PRO A 241 4.09 6.96 -3.13
N ALA A 242 4.83 8.05 -2.97
CA ALA A 242 4.72 9.06 -1.92
C ALA A 242 5.11 8.59 -0.49
N THR A 243 5.53 7.36 -0.27
CA THR A 243 6.01 6.92 1.04
C THR A 243 7.35 7.56 1.42
N LYS A 244 7.52 7.91 2.70
CA LYS A 244 8.71 8.58 3.24
C LYS A 244 9.15 8.08 4.61
N GLY A 245 8.37 7.21 5.25
CA GLY A 245 8.73 6.64 6.54
C GLY A 245 7.99 5.35 6.83
N PHE A 246 8.63 4.52 7.64
CA PHE A 246 8.10 3.25 8.12
C PHE A 246 8.44 3.10 9.61
N GLU A 247 7.48 2.65 10.38
CA GLU A 247 7.65 2.24 11.78
C GLU A 247 6.94 0.92 12.02
N ILE A 248 7.47 0.13 12.97
CA ILE A 248 6.84 -1.08 13.49
C ILE A 248 6.81 -1.03 15.01
N GLY A 249 5.72 -1.48 15.63
CA GLY A 249 5.54 -1.48 17.07
C GLY A 249 5.69 -0.08 17.67
N SER A 250 6.55 0.08 18.66
CA SER A 250 6.85 1.37 19.27
C SER A 250 7.56 2.36 18.36
N GLY A 251 8.17 1.88 17.25
CA GLY A 251 8.83 2.73 16.25
C GLY A 251 9.84 3.69 16.87
N PHE A 252 9.87 4.94 16.39
CA PHE A 252 10.77 5.97 16.92
C PHE A 252 10.49 6.32 18.38
N ALA A 253 9.25 6.24 18.86
CA ALA A 253 8.94 6.51 20.27
C ALA A 253 9.61 5.53 21.23
N GLY A 254 9.88 4.30 20.78
CA GLY A 254 10.60 3.30 21.56
C GLY A 254 12.03 3.71 21.92
N THR A 255 12.65 4.61 21.14
CA THR A 255 14.01 5.11 21.42
C THR A 255 14.09 6.01 22.66
N LEU A 256 12.96 6.46 23.17
CA LEU A 256 12.86 7.27 24.39
C LEU A 256 12.77 6.42 25.66
N LEU A 257 12.61 5.10 25.52
CA LEU A 257 12.44 4.15 26.62
C LEU A 257 13.78 3.50 26.96
N THR A 258 13.95 3.13 28.25
CA THR A 258 15.01 2.22 28.66
C THR A 258 14.71 0.78 28.23
N GLY A 259 15.70 -0.10 28.23
CA GLY A 259 15.49 -1.51 27.88
C GLY A 259 14.44 -2.20 28.74
N SER A 260 14.45 -1.95 30.07
CA SER A 260 13.46 -2.50 30.99
C SER A 260 12.04 -1.98 30.77
N GLU A 261 11.89 -0.75 30.30
CA GLU A 261 10.59 -0.17 29.94
C GLU A 261 10.09 -0.67 28.58
N HIS A 262 11.02 -0.92 27.64
CA HIS A 262 10.70 -1.33 26.27
C HIS A 262 10.43 -2.84 26.14
N ASN A 263 11.09 -3.69 26.93
CA ASN A 263 11.02 -5.14 26.78
C ASN A 263 9.59 -5.67 26.95
N ASP A 264 9.15 -6.48 25.99
CA ASP A 264 7.88 -7.21 26.04
C ASP A 264 8.05 -8.48 26.90
N GLU A 265 7.57 -8.46 28.14
CA GLU A 265 7.66 -9.59 29.06
C GLU A 265 6.87 -10.79 28.56
N PHE A 266 7.46 -11.98 28.61
CA PHE A 266 6.79 -13.22 28.25
C PHE A 266 5.87 -13.74 29.38
N TYR A 267 4.78 -14.37 28.97
CA TYR A 267 3.91 -15.16 29.86
C TYR A 267 3.27 -16.33 29.11
N PRO A 268 2.90 -17.43 29.77
CA PRO A 268 2.06 -18.45 29.16
C PRO A 268 0.59 -18.02 29.22
N ASP A 269 -0.13 -18.17 28.11
CA ASP A 269 -1.58 -18.00 28.10
C ASP A 269 -2.31 -19.23 28.69
N GLU A 270 -3.64 -19.23 28.66
CA GLU A 270 -4.49 -20.32 29.18
C GLU A 270 -4.23 -21.67 28.51
N ASN A 271 -3.71 -21.67 27.28
CA ASN A 271 -3.35 -22.87 26.51
C ASN A 271 -1.87 -23.26 26.68
N GLY A 272 -1.10 -22.52 27.49
CA GLY A 272 0.33 -22.69 27.65
C GLY A 272 1.18 -22.09 26.51
N GLU A 273 0.55 -21.34 25.59
CA GLU A 273 1.25 -20.65 24.51
C GLU A 273 2.02 -19.44 25.04
N ILE A 274 3.26 -19.28 24.58
CA ILE A 274 4.08 -18.12 24.95
C ILE A 274 3.54 -16.88 24.24
N ARG A 275 3.15 -15.87 25.05
CA ARG A 275 2.65 -14.58 24.62
C ARG A 275 3.48 -13.45 25.26
N THR A 276 3.24 -12.20 24.83
CA THR A 276 3.88 -11.03 25.44
C THR A 276 2.84 -10.11 26.09
N ARG A 277 3.20 -9.52 27.27
CA ARG A 277 2.30 -8.63 28.04
C ARG A 277 2.08 -7.29 27.35
N THR A 278 3.07 -6.83 26.62
CA THR A 278 3.04 -5.64 25.79
C THR A 278 3.44 -6.03 24.36
N ASN A 279 3.24 -5.14 23.39
CA ASN A 279 3.59 -5.40 22.00
C ASN A 279 4.38 -4.22 21.41
N ARG A 280 5.42 -3.79 22.13
CA ARG A 280 6.32 -2.71 21.67
C ARG A 280 7.17 -3.15 20.49
N SER A 281 7.47 -4.44 20.40
CA SER A 281 8.13 -5.06 19.24
C SER A 281 7.26 -5.08 17.98
N GLY A 282 5.94 -4.88 18.11
CA GLY A 282 5.02 -4.82 16.96
C GLY A 282 4.83 -6.15 16.23
N GLY A 283 4.79 -7.27 16.97
CA GLY A 283 4.49 -8.61 16.44
C GLY A 283 5.69 -9.36 15.86
N THR A 284 6.90 -8.78 15.93
CA THR A 284 8.14 -9.42 15.43
C THR A 284 9.26 -9.33 16.45
N GLN A 285 10.00 -10.42 16.60
CA GLN A 285 11.20 -10.47 17.43
C GLN A 285 12.29 -11.23 16.68
N GLY A 286 13.50 -10.67 16.63
CA GLY A 286 14.59 -11.25 15.86
C GLY A 286 14.37 -11.36 14.35
N GLY A 287 13.36 -10.65 13.81
CA GLY A 287 12.98 -10.72 12.41
C GLY A 287 11.92 -11.77 12.08
N ILE A 288 11.30 -12.35 13.11
CA ILE A 288 10.35 -13.47 13.01
C ILE A 288 9.06 -13.09 13.74
N SER A 289 7.89 -13.44 13.20
CA SER A 289 6.60 -13.21 13.84
C SER A 289 6.48 -14.03 15.13
N ASN A 290 6.02 -13.38 16.21
CA ASN A 290 5.90 -13.98 17.55
C ASN A 290 4.47 -14.37 17.93
N GLY A 291 3.50 -14.19 17.03
CA GLY A 291 2.07 -14.51 17.27
C GLY A 291 1.25 -13.34 17.80
N GLU A 292 1.88 -12.21 18.14
CA GLU A 292 1.17 -10.98 18.47
C GLU A 292 0.77 -10.21 17.20
N ASN A 293 -0.11 -9.22 17.34
CA ASN A 293 -0.53 -8.39 16.22
C ASN A 293 0.67 -7.66 15.61
N ILE A 294 0.82 -7.73 14.29
CA ILE A 294 1.80 -6.89 13.60
C ILE A 294 1.18 -5.50 13.44
N ILE A 295 1.88 -4.47 13.94
CA ILE A 295 1.41 -3.08 13.89
C ILE A 295 2.48 -2.25 13.20
N ILE A 296 2.15 -1.69 12.04
CA ILE A 296 3.05 -0.82 11.27
C ILE A 296 2.41 0.54 10.99
N ARG A 297 3.24 1.54 10.82
CA ARG A 297 2.85 2.88 10.36
C ARG A 297 3.68 3.28 9.15
N VAL A 298 3.00 3.86 8.16
CA VAL A 298 3.60 4.29 6.90
C VAL A 298 3.30 5.76 6.67
N ALA A 299 4.34 6.59 6.61
CA ALA A 299 4.23 8.01 6.36
C ALA A 299 4.18 8.31 4.86
N PHE A 300 3.20 9.10 4.44
CA PHE A 300 3.01 9.58 3.08
C PHE A 300 3.22 11.08 3.02
N LYS A 301 4.11 11.53 2.15
CA LYS A 301 4.27 12.96 1.86
C LYS A 301 3.06 13.50 1.10
N PRO A 302 2.82 14.83 1.10
CA PRO A 302 1.87 15.46 0.20
C PRO A 302 2.15 15.08 -1.26
N THR A 303 1.10 15.00 -2.08
CA THR A 303 1.26 14.71 -3.52
C THR A 303 2.01 15.86 -4.21
N ALA A 304 2.96 15.50 -5.08
CA ALA A 304 3.86 16.47 -5.69
C ALA A 304 3.18 17.38 -6.73
N THR A 305 2.10 16.91 -7.35
CA THR A 305 1.42 17.64 -8.41
C THR A 305 0.29 18.46 -7.79
N ILE A 306 0.45 19.80 -7.76
CA ILE A 306 -0.50 20.76 -7.17
C ILE A 306 -0.81 21.87 -8.15
N ARG A 307 -1.90 22.61 -7.90
CA ARG A 307 -2.32 23.74 -8.74
C ARG A 307 -1.69 25.09 -8.35
N LYS A 308 -1.06 25.16 -7.17
CA LYS A 308 -0.26 26.30 -6.79
C LYS A 308 0.97 26.41 -7.68
N GLU A 309 1.33 27.64 -8.05
CA GLU A 309 2.56 27.90 -8.79
C GLU A 309 3.78 27.58 -7.95
N GLN A 310 4.73 26.86 -8.56
CA GLN A 310 5.97 26.44 -7.92
C GLN A 310 7.16 26.73 -8.83
N ASN A 311 8.28 27.15 -8.25
CA ASN A 311 9.55 27.30 -8.98
C ASN A 311 10.06 25.91 -9.40
N THR A 312 10.56 25.82 -10.64
CA THR A 312 11.11 24.61 -11.20
C THR A 312 12.10 24.93 -12.33
N VAL A 313 12.50 23.88 -13.07
CA VAL A 313 13.36 24.03 -14.24
C VAL A 313 12.83 23.26 -15.45
N THR A 314 13.20 23.72 -16.63
CA THR A 314 13.00 22.94 -17.87
C THR A 314 14.00 21.81 -17.98
N GLN A 315 13.82 20.89 -18.94
CA GLN A 315 14.81 19.84 -19.28
C GLN A 315 16.18 20.40 -19.69
N SER A 316 16.23 21.64 -20.20
CA SER A 316 17.48 22.33 -20.54
C SER A 316 18.11 23.08 -19.38
N GLY A 317 17.56 22.97 -18.16
CA GLY A 317 18.11 23.61 -16.95
C GLY A 317 17.74 25.10 -16.79
N VAL A 318 16.79 25.62 -17.57
CA VAL A 318 16.33 27.02 -17.45
C VAL A 318 15.28 27.13 -16.35
N GLU A 319 15.47 28.05 -15.41
CA GLU A 319 14.50 28.35 -14.34
C GLU A 319 13.16 28.82 -14.93
N THR A 320 12.08 28.33 -14.34
CA THR A 320 10.69 28.65 -14.73
C THR A 320 9.76 28.39 -13.57
N THR A 321 8.47 28.63 -13.78
CA THR A 321 7.41 28.26 -12.84
C THR A 321 6.46 27.24 -13.47
N LEU A 322 5.78 26.48 -12.63
CA LEU A 322 4.77 25.49 -13.03
C LEU A 322 3.59 25.52 -12.06
N ALA A 323 2.40 25.75 -12.58
CA ALA A 323 1.13 25.49 -11.90
C ALA A 323 0.48 24.29 -12.61
N ALA A 324 0.60 23.11 -12.04
CA ALA A 324 0.20 21.89 -12.72
C ALA A 324 -1.31 21.85 -12.94
N LYS A 325 -1.73 21.83 -14.19
CA LYS A 325 -3.11 21.53 -14.59
C LYS A 325 -3.35 20.02 -14.47
N GLY A 326 -4.56 19.62 -14.17
CA GLY A 326 -4.92 18.21 -14.11
C GLY A 326 -5.71 17.82 -12.85
N ARG A 327 -6.00 16.53 -12.77
CA ARG A 327 -6.87 15.94 -11.76
C ARG A 327 -6.03 15.16 -10.75
N HIS A 328 -5.65 15.83 -9.64
CA HIS A 328 -4.75 15.25 -8.63
C HIS A 328 -5.49 15.06 -7.30
N ASP A 329 -5.02 14.10 -6.50
CA ASP A 329 -5.53 13.88 -5.16
C ASP A 329 -5.03 15.02 -4.23
N PRO A 330 -5.89 15.75 -3.52
CA PRO A 330 -5.46 16.66 -2.45
C PRO A 330 -4.85 15.88 -1.28
N CYS A 331 -5.25 14.62 -1.10
CA CYS A 331 -4.66 13.69 -0.15
C CYS A 331 -4.74 12.25 -0.71
N VAL A 332 -3.60 11.56 -0.74
CA VAL A 332 -3.54 10.19 -1.27
C VAL A 332 -3.95 9.12 -0.24
N LEU A 333 -3.98 9.46 1.06
CA LEU A 333 -4.09 8.48 2.15
C LEU A 333 -5.33 7.59 2.07
N PRO A 334 -6.54 8.08 1.78
CA PRO A 334 -7.72 7.22 1.68
C PRO A 334 -7.55 6.10 0.64
N ARG A 335 -6.83 6.38 -0.45
CA ARG A 335 -6.51 5.42 -1.51
C ARG A 335 -5.28 4.57 -1.18
N ALA A 336 -4.38 5.07 -0.33
CA ALA A 336 -3.17 4.37 0.08
C ALA A 336 -3.47 3.22 1.06
N VAL A 337 -4.55 3.29 1.83
CA VAL A 337 -4.95 2.25 2.78
C VAL A 337 -4.93 0.86 2.12
N PRO A 338 -5.71 0.54 1.07
CA PRO A 338 -5.66 -0.78 0.44
C PRO A 338 -4.32 -1.09 -0.24
N MET A 339 -3.53 -0.08 -0.60
CA MET A 339 -2.18 -0.32 -1.15
C MET A 339 -1.21 -0.82 -0.07
N VAL A 340 -1.27 -0.25 1.14
CA VAL A 340 -0.46 -0.71 2.28
C VAL A 340 -0.88 -2.12 2.68
N GLU A 341 -2.19 -2.35 2.85
CA GLU A 341 -2.73 -3.69 3.15
C GLU A 341 -2.26 -4.73 2.13
N ALA A 342 -2.32 -4.40 0.85
CA ALA A 342 -1.90 -5.31 -0.22
C ALA A 342 -0.41 -5.67 -0.12
N MET A 343 0.48 -4.70 0.10
CA MET A 343 1.91 -4.97 0.24
C MET A 343 2.21 -5.81 1.47
N VAL A 344 1.56 -5.56 2.60
CA VAL A 344 1.68 -6.37 3.81
C VAL A 344 1.21 -7.80 3.56
N ALA A 345 0.05 -7.97 2.93
CA ALA A 345 -0.49 -9.29 2.60
C ALA A 345 0.42 -10.07 1.64
N LEU A 346 1.00 -9.41 0.63
CA LEU A 346 1.94 -10.04 -0.31
C LEU A 346 3.18 -10.57 0.42
N VAL A 347 3.77 -9.77 1.32
CA VAL A 347 4.93 -10.19 2.12
C VAL A 347 4.59 -11.36 3.02
N LEU A 348 3.48 -11.27 3.75
CA LEU A 348 3.06 -12.34 4.67
C LEU A 348 2.75 -13.65 3.93
N CYS A 349 2.08 -13.57 2.77
CA CYS A 349 1.79 -14.73 1.95
C CYS A 349 3.08 -15.40 1.42
N ASP A 350 4.05 -14.62 0.95
CA ASP A 350 5.35 -15.13 0.52
C ASP A 350 6.09 -15.82 1.66
N HIS A 351 6.19 -15.17 2.83
CA HIS A 351 6.82 -15.77 4.01
C HIS A 351 6.09 -17.00 4.53
N LEU A 352 4.75 -17.04 4.43
CA LEU A 352 3.95 -18.20 4.78
C LEU A 352 4.32 -19.40 3.93
N LEU A 353 4.36 -19.24 2.61
CA LEU A 353 4.74 -20.32 1.68
C LEU A 353 6.20 -20.76 1.90
N ARG A 354 7.11 -19.82 2.13
CA ARG A 354 8.52 -20.12 2.44
C ARG A 354 8.63 -20.93 3.73
N HIS A 355 7.93 -20.52 4.80
CA HIS A 355 7.92 -21.21 6.08
C HIS A 355 7.44 -22.67 5.94
N TYR A 356 6.32 -22.88 5.23
CA TYR A 356 5.79 -24.21 5.01
C TYR A 356 6.71 -25.06 4.14
N GLY A 357 7.27 -24.50 3.09
CA GLY A 357 8.22 -25.20 2.21
C GLY A 357 9.53 -25.58 2.90
N GLN A 358 9.95 -24.85 3.92
CA GLN A 358 11.22 -25.09 4.62
C GLN A 358 11.05 -25.80 5.96
N CYS A 359 10.03 -25.47 6.77
CA CYS A 359 9.96 -25.88 8.18
C CYS A 359 8.86 -26.88 8.48
N LYS A 360 7.98 -27.21 7.52
CA LYS A 360 6.81 -28.07 7.72
C LYS A 360 6.77 -29.29 6.79
N VAL A 361 7.87 -29.63 6.17
CA VAL A 361 7.97 -30.75 5.21
C VAL A 361 8.16 -32.11 5.92
N LEU A 362 8.60 -32.12 7.18
CA LEU A 362 8.89 -33.32 7.97
C LEU A 362 7.89 -33.51 9.11
#